data_e14f063a55fa2acc38e20e6713c6e172
#
_entry.id   e14f063a55fa2acc38e20e6713c6e172
#
_cell.length_a   1.000
_cell.length_b   1.000
_cell.length_c   1.000
_cell.angle_alpha   90.00
_cell.angle_beta   90.00
_cell.angle_gamma   90.00
#
_symmetry.space_group_name_H-M   'P 1'
#
loop_
_entity.id
_entity.type
_entity.pdbx_description
1 polymer ?
#
loop_
_entity_poly.entity_id
_entity_poly.type
_entity_poly.pdbx_seq_one_letter_code
_entity_poly.pdbx_strand_id
1 'polypeptide(L)'
;RRRLPDMRTAALPPVVAAVVALAVSGIRRLAPILLESPVSLPSAESLSVYLATSQFAAFLLIYGLLFGVALLAGLRDDGVSATSTALATAASAAVAFLLGSAAVLWYLGPDRGPVVTAVFALGASLGIGIQFAVVAYAGVALGERHGEGPSPIVP
;
A
#
# COMPACT_ATOMS: atom_id res chain seq x y z
N ARG A 1 26.09 21.82 -6.94
CA ARG A 1 26.01 20.62 -7.80
C ARG A 1 24.79 19.85 -7.34
N ARG A 2 23.64 19.99 -8.03
CA ARG A 2 22.46 19.13 -7.83
C ARG A 2 22.90 17.69 -8.17
N ARG A 3 23.05 16.85 -7.16
CA ARG A 3 23.14 15.40 -7.40
C ARG A 3 21.83 14.96 -8.01
N LEU A 4 21.89 14.29 -9.16
CA LEU A 4 20.74 13.65 -9.75
C LEU A 4 20.22 12.63 -8.70
N PRO A 5 18.91 12.59 -8.42
CA PRO A 5 18.34 11.63 -7.48
C PRO A 5 18.74 10.22 -7.93
N ASP A 6 19.20 9.41 -6.99
CA ASP A 6 19.52 8.02 -7.30
C ASP A 6 18.18 7.33 -7.64
N MET A 7 17.96 7.07 -8.93
CA MET A 7 16.70 6.51 -9.44
C MET A 7 16.27 5.24 -8.71
N ARG A 8 17.21 4.56 -8.07
CA ARG A 8 16.94 3.34 -7.31
C ARG A 8 16.23 3.61 -5.98
N THR A 9 16.60 4.67 -5.27
CA THR A 9 15.97 5.04 -3.98
C THR A 9 14.59 5.67 -4.17
N ALA A 10 14.42 6.50 -5.20
CA ALA A 10 13.13 7.12 -5.51
C ALA A 10 12.05 6.12 -5.97
N ALA A 11 12.45 4.98 -6.55
CA ALA A 11 11.51 3.94 -7.01
C ALA A 11 11.06 2.97 -5.90
N LEU A 12 11.75 2.93 -4.76
CA LEU A 12 11.45 1.97 -3.70
C LEU A 12 10.03 2.12 -3.10
N PRO A 13 9.55 3.32 -2.69
CA PRO A 13 8.21 3.46 -2.13
C PRO A 13 7.09 3.01 -3.09
N PRO A 14 7.05 3.40 -4.39
CA PRO A 14 6.04 2.93 -5.32
C PRO A 14 6.06 1.40 -5.54
N VAL A 15 7.25 0.78 -5.62
CA VAL A 15 7.38 -0.68 -5.79
C VAL A 15 6.86 -1.42 -4.57
N VAL A 16 7.26 -0.99 -3.37
CA VAL A 16 6.76 -1.58 -2.12
C VAL A 16 5.25 -1.41 -2.01
N ALA A 17 4.73 -0.24 -2.36
CA ALA A 17 3.29 0.01 -2.37
C ALA A 17 2.54 -0.93 -3.33
N ALA A 18 3.07 -1.20 -4.51
CA ALA A 18 2.48 -2.13 -5.46
C ALA A 18 2.42 -3.56 -4.88
N VAL A 19 3.52 -4.03 -4.29
CA VAL A 19 3.58 -5.37 -3.66
C VAL A 19 2.59 -5.47 -2.48
N VAL A 20 2.55 -4.46 -1.61
CA VAL A 20 1.62 -4.41 -0.48
C VAL A 20 0.18 -4.36 -0.96
N ALA A 21 -0.12 -3.57 -2.01
CA ALA A 21 -1.47 -3.48 -2.58
C ALA A 21 -1.94 -4.83 -3.18
N LEU A 22 -1.05 -5.56 -3.85
CA LEU A 22 -1.34 -6.91 -4.34
C LEU A 22 -1.62 -7.88 -3.18
N ALA A 23 -0.79 -7.87 -2.13
CA ALA A 23 -1.00 -8.70 -0.95
C ALA A 23 -2.34 -8.39 -0.26
N VAL A 24 -2.65 -7.12 -0.05
CA VAL A 24 -3.93 -6.68 0.55
C VAL A 24 -5.12 -7.07 -0.32
N SER A 25 -5.00 -6.95 -1.65
CA SER A 25 -6.03 -7.41 -2.61
C SER A 25 -6.32 -8.90 -2.45
N GLY A 26 -5.27 -9.74 -2.33
CA GLY A 26 -5.40 -11.17 -2.08
C GLY A 26 -6.05 -11.49 -0.73
N ILE A 27 -5.56 -10.89 0.35
CA ILE A 27 -6.05 -11.14 1.72
C ILE A 27 -7.54 -10.78 1.83
N ARG A 28 -7.98 -9.66 1.28
CA ARG A 28 -9.40 -9.24 1.32
C ARG A 28 -10.35 -10.20 0.62
N ARG A 29 -9.86 -10.94 -0.38
CA ARG A 29 -10.68 -11.88 -1.15
C ARG A 29 -10.55 -13.34 -0.68
N LEU A 30 -9.55 -13.65 0.14
CA LEU A 30 -9.41 -14.99 0.73
C LEU A 30 -10.54 -15.31 1.71
N ALA A 31 -11.05 -14.34 2.45
CA ALA A 31 -12.11 -14.56 3.44
C ALA A 31 -13.40 -15.17 2.83
N PRO A 32 -13.98 -14.64 1.73
CA PRO A 32 -15.12 -15.26 1.07
C PRO A 32 -14.82 -16.69 0.54
N ILE A 33 -13.62 -16.87 -0.04
CA ILE A 33 -13.21 -18.17 -0.59
C ILE A 33 -13.12 -19.25 0.50
N LEU A 34 -12.61 -18.87 1.67
CA LEU A 34 -12.53 -19.78 2.83
C LEU A 34 -13.92 -20.15 3.35
N LEU A 35 -14.88 -19.21 3.31
CA LEU A 35 -16.27 -19.47 3.72
C LEU A 35 -17.02 -20.40 2.77
N GLU A 36 -16.69 -20.41 1.48
CA GLU A 36 -17.31 -21.24 0.46
C GLU A 36 -16.59 -22.58 0.27
N SER A 37 -15.40 -22.75 0.89
CA SER A 37 -14.65 -23.99 0.74
C SER A 37 -15.29 -25.11 1.60
N PRO A 38 -15.31 -26.37 1.12
CA PRO A 38 -15.87 -27.51 1.87
C PRO A 38 -15.01 -27.96 3.06
N VAL A 39 -14.00 -27.16 3.41
CA VAL A 39 -13.17 -27.40 4.60
C VAL A 39 -14.01 -27.09 5.82
N SER A 40 -14.09 -28.03 6.77
CA SER A 40 -14.76 -27.84 8.06
C SER A 40 -14.25 -26.54 8.70
N LEU A 41 -15.10 -25.52 8.68
CA LEU A 41 -14.74 -24.22 9.24
C LEU A 41 -14.45 -24.36 10.73
N PRO A 42 -13.35 -23.76 11.20
CA PRO A 42 -13.13 -23.60 12.62
C PRO A 42 -14.32 -22.89 13.26
N SER A 43 -14.49 -23.04 14.56
CA SER A 43 -15.57 -22.38 15.31
C SER A 43 -15.66 -20.88 14.99
N ALA A 44 -16.84 -20.27 15.12
CA ALA A 44 -17.05 -18.84 14.87
C ALA A 44 -16.03 -17.94 15.61
N GLU A 45 -15.54 -18.41 16.75
CA GLU A 45 -14.51 -17.76 17.55
C GLU A 45 -13.15 -17.73 16.82
N SER A 46 -12.70 -18.85 16.26
CA SER A 46 -11.44 -18.91 15.51
C SER A 46 -11.50 -18.14 14.19
N LEU A 47 -12.68 -18.04 13.56
CA LEU A 47 -12.88 -17.21 12.38
C LEU A 47 -12.72 -15.72 12.72
N SER A 48 -13.28 -15.26 13.84
CA SER A 48 -13.15 -13.87 14.28
C SER A 48 -11.69 -13.50 14.60
N VAL A 49 -10.94 -14.38 15.24
CA VAL A 49 -9.49 -14.21 15.51
C VAL A 49 -8.71 -14.16 14.21
N TYR A 50 -9.00 -15.01 13.24
CA TYR A 50 -8.34 -15.00 11.94
C TYR A 50 -8.58 -13.69 11.18
N LEU A 51 -9.83 -13.21 11.14
CA LEU A 51 -10.17 -11.94 10.50
C LEU A 51 -9.48 -10.76 11.18
N ALA A 52 -9.47 -10.70 12.52
CA ALA A 52 -8.79 -9.66 13.26
C ALA A 52 -7.28 -9.70 13.02
N THR A 53 -6.66 -10.88 13.02
CA THR A 53 -5.22 -11.05 12.75
C THR A 53 -4.86 -10.63 11.33
N SER A 54 -5.69 -10.98 10.33
CA SER A 54 -5.46 -10.59 8.94
C SER A 54 -5.57 -9.08 8.72
N GLN A 55 -6.51 -8.42 9.38
CA GLN A 55 -6.64 -6.96 9.36
C GLN A 55 -5.46 -6.27 10.05
N PHE A 56 -4.99 -6.81 11.17
CA PHE A 56 -3.82 -6.30 11.86
C PHE A 56 -2.54 -6.49 11.05
N ALA A 57 -2.35 -7.64 10.40
CA ALA A 57 -1.24 -7.88 9.50
C ALA A 57 -1.24 -6.91 8.31
N ALA A 58 -2.42 -6.67 7.69
CA ALA A 58 -2.56 -5.68 6.63
C ALA A 58 -2.23 -4.26 7.10
N PHE A 59 -2.66 -3.89 8.30
CA PHE A 59 -2.32 -2.62 8.93
C PHE A 59 -0.79 -2.47 9.13
N LEU A 60 -0.12 -3.48 9.67
CA LEU A 60 1.33 -3.46 9.86
C LEU A 60 2.09 -3.37 8.54
N LEU A 61 1.65 -4.08 7.50
CA LEU A 61 2.25 -4.01 6.17
C LEU A 61 2.11 -2.61 5.56
N ILE A 62 0.94 -2.01 5.63
CA ILE A 62 0.68 -0.68 5.06
C ILE A 62 1.44 0.39 5.84
N TYR A 63 1.21 0.46 7.14
CA TYR A 63 1.73 1.56 7.96
C TYR A 63 3.16 1.36 8.41
N GLY A 64 3.57 0.12 8.72
CA GLY A 64 4.93 -0.18 9.16
C GLY A 64 5.92 -0.19 8.00
N LEU A 65 5.68 -1.03 7.00
CA LEU A 65 6.62 -1.23 5.91
C LEU A 65 6.68 -0.02 4.97
N LEU A 66 5.52 0.44 4.49
CA LEU A 66 5.45 1.54 3.52
C LEU A 66 5.95 2.84 4.14
N PHE A 67 5.52 3.15 5.36
CA PHE A 67 5.99 4.33 6.09
C PHE A 67 7.50 4.27 6.33
N GLY A 68 8.02 3.12 6.80
CA GLY A 68 9.45 2.92 7.04
C GLY A 68 10.29 3.11 5.79
N VAL A 69 9.85 2.55 4.65
CA VAL A 69 10.54 2.71 3.36
C VAL A 69 10.46 4.16 2.86
N ALA A 70 9.32 4.82 3.01
CA ALA A 70 9.16 6.23 2.63
C ALA A 70 10.02 7.15 3.50
N LEU A 71 10.09 6.90 4.81
CA LEU A 71 10.95 7.61 5.74
C LEU A 71 12.43 7.45 5.36
N LEU A 72 12.86 6.23 5.08
CA LEU A 72 14.24 5.96 4.66
C LEU A 72 14.58 6.63 3.32
N ALA A 73 13.63 6.72 2.40
CA ALA A 73 13.81 7.45 1.14
C ALA A 73 14.01 8.96 1.40
N GLY A 74 13.21 9.57 2.29
CA GLY A 74 13.35 10.98 2.68
C GLY A 74 14.64 11.27 3.43
N LEU A 75 15.14 10.32 4.25
CA LEU A 75 16.42 10.48 4.98
C LEU A 75 17.67 10.39 4.09
N ARG A 76 17.58 9.67 2.97
CA ARG A 76 18.74 9.33 2.13
C ARG A 76 18.94 10.26 0.93
N ASP A 77 17.90 10.91 0.48
CA ASP A 77 17.92 11.62 -0.80
C ASP A 77 17.30 13.01 -0.68
N ASP A 78 18.16 14.04 -0.65
CA ASP A 78 17.77 15.46 -0.60
C ASP A 78 17.01 15.94 -1.86
N GLY A 79 16.85 15.08 -2.86
CA GLY A 79 16.19 15.39 -4.14
C GLY A 79 14.81 14.79 -4.31
N VAL A 80 14.36 13.94 -3.40
CA VAL A 80 13.06 13.25 -3.49
C VAL A 80 11.95 14.19 -3.00
N SER A 81 11.08 14.62 -3.89
CA SER A 81 9.90 15.39 -3.49
C SER A 81 8.83 14.51 -2.86
N ALA A 82 8.40 14.83 -1.64
CA ALA A 82 7.33 14.12 -0.94
C ALA A 82 6.05 14.02 -1.78
N THR A 83 5.69 15.09 -2.52
CA THR A 83 4.50 15.10 -3.37
C THR A 83 4.61 14.14 -4.56
N SER A 84 5.75 14.15 -5.28
CA SER A 84 5.93 13.28 -6.44
C SER A 84 5.97 11.80 -6.02
N THR A 85 6.61 11.49 -4.90
CA THR A 85 6.64 10.15 -4.32
C THR A 85 5.26 9.68 -3.89
N ALA A 86 4.48 10.54 -3.25
CA ALA A 86 3.12 10.24 -2.86
C ALA A 86 2.23 9.92 -4.07
N LEU A 87 2.30 10.74 -5.14
CA LEU A 87 1.53 10.52 -6.37
C LEU A 87 1.94 9.23 -7.09
N ALA A 88 3.24 8.96 -7.21
CA ALA A 88 3.74 7.73 -7.80
C ALA A 88 3.31 6.50 -6.99
N THR A 89 3.36 6.60 -5.67
CA THR A 89 2.92 5.56 -4.73
C THR A 89 1.42 5.31 -4.85
N ALA A 90 0.60 6.38 -4.92
CA ALA A 90 -0.84 6.27 -5.13
C ALA A 90 -1.19 5.55 -6.43
N ALA A 91 -0.57 5.98 -7.54
CA ALA A 91 -0.82 5.41 -8.86
C ALA A 91 -0.42 3.93 -8.91
N SER A 92 0.78 3.59 -8.43
CA SER A 92 1.26 2.21 -8.42
C SER A 92 0.41 1.30 -7.54
N ALA A 93 0.00 1.76 -6.36
CA ALA A 93 -0.87 1.01 -5.46
C ALA A 93 -2.28 0.80 -6.06
N ALA A 94 -2.88 1.84 -6.63
CA ALA A 94 -4.20 1.75 -7.27
C ALA A 94 -4.20 0.78 -8.45
N VAL A 95 -3.20 0.88 -9.34
CA VAL A 95 -3.05 -0.03 -10.47
C VAL A 95 -2.80 -1.47 -10.02
N ALA A 96 -1.89 -1.69 -9.07
CA ALA A 96 -1.59 -3.01 -8.54
C ALA A 96 -2.83 -3.65 -7.88
N PHE A 97 -3.60 -2.87 -7.11
CA PHE A 97 -4.85 -3.33 -6.50
C PHE A 97 -5.91 -3.70 -7.56
N LEU A 98 -6.05 -2.89 -8.61
CA LEU A 98 -6.96 -3.20 -9.73
C LEU A 98 -6.56 -4.49 -10.44
N LEU A 99 -5.27 -4.64 -10.76
CA LEU A 99 -4.76 -5.85 -11.41
C LEU A 99 -4.95 -7.09 -10.54
N GLY A 100 -4.64 -7.01 -9.26
CA GLY A 100 -4.89 -8.08 -8.30
C GLY A 100 -6.38 -8.43 -8.19
N SER A 101 -7.24 -7.42 -8.14
CA SER A 101 -8.70 -7.61 -8.13
C SER A 101 -9.21 -8.22 -9.42
N ALA A 102 -8.72 -7.77 -10.57
CA ALA A 102 -9.09 -8.32 -11.87
C ALA A 102 -8.65 -9.77 -12.03
N ALA A 103 -7.43 -10.12 -11.60
CA ALA A 103 -6.93 -11.48 -11.63
C ALA A 103 -7.81 -12.44 -10.80
N VAL A 104 -8.20 -12.02 -9.60
CA VAL A 104 -9.07 -12.83 -8.74
C VAL A 104 -10.47 -12.98 -9.34
N LEU A 105 -11.05 -11.90 -9.91
CA LEU A 105 -12.34 -11.95 -10.59
C LEU A 105 -12.33 -12.84 -11.85
N TRP A 106 -11.20 -12.84 -12.57
CA TRP A 106 -11.02 -13.72 -13.72
C TRP A 106 -11.05 -15.20 -13.32
N TYR A 107 -10.45 -15.52 -12.17
CA TYR A 107 -10.35 -16.90 -11.70
C TYR A 107 -11.63 -17.41 -11.03
N LEU A 108 -12.32 -16.58 -10.25
CA LEU A 108 -13.50 -16.97 -9.45
C LEU A 108 -14.83 -16.66 -10.13
N GLY A 109 -14.82 -15.81 -11.14
CA GLY A 109 -16.05 -15.24 -11.72
C GLY A 109 -16.61 -14.07 -10.88
N PRO A 110 -17.45 -13.23 -11.48
CA PRO A 110 -18.07 -12.11 -10.77
C PRO A 110 -19.33 -12.59 -10.02
N ASP A 111 -19.39 -12.36 -8.71
CA ASP A 111 -20.59 -12.62 -7.88
C ASP A 111 -21.72 -11.64 -8.15
N ARG A 112 -21.42 -10.51 -8.81
CA ARG A 112 -22.35 -9.39 -9.09
C ARG A 112 -22.24 -8.98 -10.54
N GLY A 113 -23.24 -8.23 -11.02
CA GLY A 113 -23.21 -7.70 -12.39
C GLY A 113 -21.88 -6.96 -12.69
N PRO A 114 -21.37 -7.03 -13.94
CA PRO A 114 -20.04 -6.53 -14.27
C PRO A 114 -19.84 -5.04 -13.98
N VAL A 115 -20.88 -4.22 -14.17
CA VAL A 115 -20.83 -2.78 -13.90
C VAL A 115 -20.67 -2.49 -12.41
N VAL A 116 -21.44 -3.18 -11.56
CA VAL A 116 -21.36 -3.01 -10.10
C VAL A 116 -20.01 -3.43 -9.60
N THR A 117 -19.49 -4.55 -10.06
CA THR A 117 -18.16 -5.04 -9.71
C THR A 117 -17.06 -4.05 -10.12
N ALA A 118 -17.14 -3.47 -11.32
CA ALA A 118 -16.17 -2.47 -11.78
C ALA A 118 -16.20 -1.20 -10.93
N VAL A 119 -17.39 -0.67 -10.61
CA VAL A 119 -17.52 0.54 -9.77
C VAL A 119 -16.93 0.31 -8.38
N PHE A 120 -17.22 -0.83 -7.74
CA PHE A 120 -16.65 -1.16 -6.44
C PHE A 120 -15.13 -1.37 -6.50
N ALA A 121 -14.61 -2.01 -7.55
CA ALA A 121 -13.16 -2.19 -7.73
C ALA A 121 -12.45 -0.85 -7.91
N LEU A 122 -13.00 0.06 -8.72
CA LEU A 122 -12.47 1.40 -8.91
C LEU A 122 -12.51 2.22 -7.61
N GLY A 123 -13.63 2.22 -6.91
CA GLY A 123 -13.75 2.92 -5.62
C GLY A 123 -12.75 2.41 -4.58
N ALA A 124 -12.61 1.10 -4.48
CA ALA A 124 -11.64 0.48 -3.56
C ALA A 124 -10.20 0.80 -3.94
N SER A 125 -9.86 0.79 -5.24
CA SER A 125 -8.50 1.10 -5.71
C SER A 125 -8.12 2.55 -5.44
N LEU A 126 -9.04 3.49 -5.65
CA LEU A 126 -8.84 4.90 -5.32
C LEU A 126 -8.64 5.09 -3.81
N GLY A 127 -9.45 4.43 -2.99
CA GLY A 127 -9.30 4.47 -1.53
C GLY A 127 -7.93 3.99 -1.06
N ILE A 128 -7.47 2.86 -1.59
CA ILE A 128 -6.13 2.31 -1.30
C ILE A 128 -5.04 3.25 -1.80
N GLY A 129 -5.17 3.79 -3.02
CA GLY A 129 -4.22 4.74 -3.58
C GLY A 129 -4.05 5.98 -2.71
N ILE A 130 -5.15 6.61 -2.29
CA ILE A 130 -5.14 7.79 -1.41
C ILE A 130 -4.50 7.45 -0.06
N GLN A 131 -4.87 6.32 0.55
CA GLN A 131 -4.32 5.88 1.82
C GLN A 131 -2.80 5.72 1.74
N PHE A 132 -2.29 5.08 0.70
CA PHE A 132 -0.86 4.87 0.49
C PHE A 132 -0.13 6.18 0.18
N ALA A 133 -0.76 7.10 -0.58
CA ALA A 133 -0.22 8.43 -0.83
C ALA A 133 0.02 9.21 0.47
N VAL A 134 -0.96 9.21 1.38
CA VAL A 134 -0.86 9.92 2.67
C VAL A 134 0.28 9.33 3.51
N VAL A 135 0.39 7.99 3.58
CA VAL A 135 1.44 7.32 4.34
C VAL A 135 2.83 7.61 3.75
N ALA A 136 2.98 7.54 2.42
CA ALA A 136 4.23 7.82 1.74
C ALA A 136 4.64 9.29 1.90
N TYR A 137 3.68 10.22 1.73
CA TYR A 137 3.92 11.64 1.93
C TYR A 137 4.42 11.93 3.35
N ALA A 138 3.72 11.42 4.36
CA ALA A 138 4.10 11.61 5.75
C ALA A 138 5.49 11.04 6.06
N GLY A 139 5.81 9.85 5.51
CA GLY A 139 7.12 9.22 5.69
C GLY A 139 8.25 10.06 5.08
N VAL A 140 8.12 10.46 3.82
CA VAL A 140 9.15 11.28 3.14
C VAL A 140 9.30 12.64 3.80
N ALA A 141 8.19 13.36 4.06
CA ALA A 141 8.23 14.68 4.68
C ALA A 141 8.86 14.66 6.09
N LEU A 142 8.66 13.58 6.83
CA LEU A 142 9.31 13.40 8.13
C LEU A 142 10.81 13.10 7.96
N GLY A 143 11.19 12.31 6.97
CA GLY A 143 12.56 12.01 6.63
C GLY A 143 13.36 13.25 6.23
N GLU A 144 12.81 14.09 5.35
CA GLU A 144 13.41 15.37 4.93
C GLU A 144 13.72 16.28 6.13
N ARG A 145 12.77 16.42 7.07
CA ARG A 145 12.95 17.26 8.28
C ARG A 145 14.05 16.77 9.21
N HIS A 146 14.28 15.46 9.27
CA HIS A 146 15.31 14.89 10.15
C HIS A 146 16.68 14.82 9.45
N GLY A 147 16.72 14.84 8.12
CA GLY A 147 17.94 14.91 7.33
C GLY A 147 18.57 16.31 7.35
N GLU A 148 17.79 17.39 7.53
CA GLU A 148 18.27 18.74 7.78
C GLU A 148 18.81 18.82 9.23
N GLY A 149 20.11 18.49 9.45
CA GLY A 149 20.77 18.69 10.71
C GLY A 149 20.69 20.15 11.18
N PRO A 150 20.87 20.45 12.49
CA PRO A 150 20.80 21.80 13.01
C PRO A 150 21.77 22.70 12.22
N SER A 151 21.22 23.75 11.61
CA SER A 151 22.00 24.76 10.90
C SER A 151 23.11 25.22 11.81
N PRO A 152 24.41 25.23 11.40
CA PRO A 152 25.48 25.76 12.22
C PRO A 152 25.14 27.20 12.57
N ILE A 153 24.97 27.48 13.86
CA ILE A 153 24.84 28.85 14.36
C ILE A 153 26.17 29.53 14.02
N VAL A 154 26.14 30.31 12.93
CA VAL A 154 27.29 31.15 12.58
C VAL A 154 27.31 32.29 13.59
N PRO A 155 28.38 32.42 14.38
CA PRO A 155 28.52 33.52 15.35
C PRO A 155 28.72 34.90 14.70
#